data_3e562820fbe2c961b45ed33e0fb2bba9
#
_entry.id   3e562820fbe2c961b45ed33e0fb2bba9
#
_cell.length_a   1.000
_cell.length_b   1.000
_cell.length_c   1.000
_cell.angle_alpha   90.00
_cell.angle_beta   90.00
_cell.angle_gamma   90.00
#
_symmetry.space_group_name_H-M   'P 1'
#
loop_
_entity.id
_entity.type
_entity.pdbx_description
1 polymer ?
#
loop_
_entity_poly.entity_id
_entity_poly.type
_entity_poly.pdbx_seq_one_letter_code
_entity_poly.pdbx_strand_id
1 'polypeptide(L)'
;KGGNGVVLITTKKGDKGRVNINYSGNISWQRPSNFPDLVDAADWMTLYNEKYTMHSVDNMSPVPQYSQEDIAAYRNGEKKSYNWKDAVFRNSAPQTQHTVSASGGNDKVTFYTSLGYQYQESFLQHTPITYDKYTLRANINAKIAKNLTLDVNLAGHMDEKKMSNFSSSDIVRSTWLFTPLDPFYYDDEQTMYHTKDDNTGIVNPLAMI
;
A
#
# COMPACT_ATOMS: atom_id res chain seq x y z
N LYS A 1 26.65 -17.77 -26.73
CA LYS A 1 26.46 -18.94 -25.85
C LYS A 1 26.32 -18.42 -24.43
N GLY A 2 25.08 -18.29 -23.94
CA GLY A 2 24.82 -17.89 -22.54
C GLY A 2 24.97 -19.11 -21.63
N GLY A 3 25.98 -19.15 -20.78
CA GLY A 3 26.25 -20.26 -19.87
C GLY A 3 25.16 -20.47 -18.79
N ASN A 4 24.27 -19.48 -18.59
CA ASN A 4 23.26 -19.49 -17.52
C ASN A 4 21.82 -19.54 -18.03
N GLY A 5 21.58 -19.92 -19.28
CA GLY A 5 20.27 -19.93 -19.91
C GLY A 5 19.88 -18.59 -20.53
N VAL A 6 18.84 -18.60 -21.35
CA VAL A 6 18.30 -17.43 -22.05
C VAL A 6 16.80 -17.38 -21.85
N VAL A 7 16.27 -16.24 -21.42
CA VAL A 7 14.82 -15.96 -21.40
C VAL A 7 14.48 -15.16 -22.65
N LEU A 8 13.72 -15.77 -23.56
CA LEU A 8 13.23 -15.09 -24.76
C LEU A 8 11.81 -14.59 -24.51
N ILE A 9 11.61 -13.28 -24.55
CA ILE A 9 10.30 -12.64 -24.42
C ILE A 9 9.83 -12.21 -25.81
N THR A 10 8.74 -12.80 -26.30
CA THR A 10 8.11 -12.44 -27.56
C THR A 10 6.83 -11.66 -27.26
N THR A 11 6.73 -10.43 -27.77
CA THR A 11 5.52 -9.62 -27.64
C THR A 11 4.43 -10.09 -28.61
N LYS A 12 3.14 -9.83 -28.26
CA LYS A 12 2.02 -10.13 -29.15
C LYS A 12 2.18 -9.36 -30.46
N LYS A 13 2.00 -10.08 -31.57
CA LYS A 13 2.00 -9.53 -32.94
C LYS A 13 0.57 -9.57 -33.49
N GLY A 14 0.32 -8.73 -34.51
CA GLY A 14 -0.93 -8.82 -35.25
C GLY A 14 -0.94 -10.02 -36.18
N ASP A 15 -2.12 -10.60 -36.35
CA ASP A 15 -2.36 -11.69 -37.29
C ASP A 15 -3.10 -11.16 -38.53
N LYS A 16 -2.97 -11.89 -39.65
CA LYS A 16 -3.75 -11.60 -40.85
C LYS A 16 -5.23 -11.88 -40.61
N GLY A 17 -6.08 -11.01 -41.03
CA GLY A 17 -7.52 -11.18 -40.95
C GLY A 17 -8.27 -9.90 -40.59
N ARG A 18 -9.50 -10.08 -40.13
CA ARG A 18 -10.35 -8.97 -39.70
C ARG A 18 -9.75 -8.32 -38.44
N VAL A 19 -10.03 -7.04 -38.28
CA VAL A 19 -9.69 -6.31 -37.07
C VAL A 19 -10.45 -6.92 -35.88
N ASN A 20 -9.72 -7.34 -34.87
CA ASN A 20 -10.22 -7.88 -33.61
C ASN A 20 -9.97 -6.85 -32.51
N ILE A 21 -11.02 -6.42 -31.82
CA ILE A 21 -10.93 -5.53 -30.67
C ILE A 21 -11.24 -6.35 -29.42
N ASN A 22 -10.36 -6.29 -28.43
CA ASN A 22 -10.53 -6.98 -27.17
C ASN A 22 -10.42 -5.98 -26.02
N TYR A 23 -11.34 -6.10 -25.05
CA TYR A 23 -11.30 -5.40 -23.79
C TYR A 23 -11.16 -6.40 -22.65
N SER A 24 -10.26 -6.08 -21.73
CA SER A 24 -10.09 -6.81 -20.46
C SER A 24 -10.13 -5.82 -19.32
N GLY A 25 -10.99 -6.05 -18.35
CA GLY A 25 -11.12 -5.24 -17.14
C GLY A 25 -11.07 -6.11 -15.88
N ASN A 26 -10.42 -5.60 -14.83
CA ASN A 26 -10.36 -6.21 -13.52
C ASN A 26 -10.57 -5.12 -12.47
N ILE A 27 -11.44 -5.41 -11.50
CA ILE A 27 -11.63 -4.61 -10.29
C ILE A 27 -11.36 -5.54 -9.12
N SER A 28 -10.46 -5.16 -8.23
CA SER A 28 -10.05 -5.97 -7.10
C SER A 28 -9.83 -5.11 -5.86
N TRP A 29 -9.84 -5.77 -4.71
CA TRP A 29 -9.50 -5.15 -3.42
C TRP A 29 -8.29 -5.87 -2.85
N GLN A 30 -7.22 -5.11 -2.67
CA GLN A 30 -6.04 -5.60 -1.97
C GLN A 30 -6.30 -5.61 -0.48
N ARG A 31 -5.77 -6.61 0.21
CA ARG A 31 -5.81 -6.71 1.67
C ARG A 31 -4.40 -6.99 2.19
N PRO A 32 -3.98 -6.38 3.29
CA PRO A 32 -2.75 -6.78 3.95
C PRO A 32 -2.83 -8.26 4.33
N SER A 33 -1.81 -9.03 4.03
CA SER A 33 -1.79 -10.47 4.32
C SER A 33 -1.50 -10.77 5.78
N ASN A 34 -0.82 -9.87 6.46
CA ASN A 34 -0.41 -10.05 7.86
C ASN A 34 -0.22 -8.69 8.55
N PHE A 35 -1.29 -8.21 9.16
CA PHE A 35 -1.22 -7.09 10.10
C PHE A 35 -1.26 -7.65 11.52
N PRO A 36 -0.28 -7.33 12.39
CA PRO A 36 -0.34 -7.74 13.78
C PRO A 36 -1.56 -7.10 14.45
N ASP A 37 -2.20 -7.86 15.33
CA ASP A 37 -3.25 -7.32 16.18
C ASP A 37 -2.61 -6.55 17.33
N LEU A 38 -3.15 -5.37 17.62
CA LEU A 38 -2.72 -4.54 18.73
C LEU A 38 -3.59 -4.88 19.95
N VAL A 39 -2.95 -4.94 21.11
CA VAL A 39 -3.64 -5.07 22.39
C VAL A 39 -4.33 -3.76 22.77
N ASP A 40 -5.39 -3.84 23.51
CA ASP A 40 -6.05 -2.67 24.11
C ASP A 40 -5.25 -2.07 25.27
N ALA A 41 -5.73 -0.94 25.81
CA ALA A 41 -5.05 -0.23 26.87
C ALA A 41 -4.94 -1.05 28.18
N ALA A 42 -5.96 -1.81 28.55
CA ALA A 42 -5.95 -2.60 29.76
C ALA A 42 -4.94 -3.75 29.69
N ASP A 43 -4.92 -4.44 28.56
CA ASP A 43 -3.97 -5.53 28.32
C ASP A 43 -2.53 -4.99 28.16
N TRP A 44 -2.37 -3.84 27.49
CA TRP A 44 -1.07 -3.17 27.35
C TRP A 44 -0.50 -2.80 28.73
N MET A 45 -1.30 -2.18 29.61
CA MET A 45 -0.89 -1.81 30.98
C MET A 45 -0.54 -3.05 31.82
N THR A 46 -1.30 -4.13 31.67
CA THR A 46 -1.03 -5.41 32.35
C THR A 46 0.32 -5.99 31.91
N LEU A 47 0.57 -6.10 30.61
CA LEU A 47 1.83 -6.60 30.06
C LEU A 47 3.01 -5.68 30.43
N TYR A 48 2.77 -4.38 30.48
CA TYR A 48 3.80 -3.43 30.89
C TYR A 48 4.19 -3.62 32.36
N ASN A 49 3.23 -3.81 33.24
CA ASN A 49 3.50 -4.12 34.65
C ASN A 49 4.24 -5.46 34.81
N GLU A 50 3.86 -6.49 34.05
CA GLU A 50 4.58 -7.79 34.06
C GLU A 50 6.03 -7.65 33.60
N LYS A 51 6.30 -6.87 32.56
CA LYS A 51 7.65 -6.56 32.10
C LYS A 51 8.49 -5.93 33.21
N TYR A 52 7.93 -4.99 33.97
CA TYR A 52 8.64 -4.35 35.10
C TYR A 52 8.95 -5.33 36.20
N THR A 53 8.02 -6.24 36.51
CA THR A 53 8.20 -7.27 37.53
C THR A 53 9.31 -8.28 37.16
N MET A 54 9.39 -8.64 35.88
CA MET A 54 10.42 -9.58 35.39
C MET A 54 11.82 -8.98 35.32
N HIS A 55 11.96 -7.66 35.19
CA HIS A 55 13.27 -7.00 35.07
C HIS A 55 13.83 -6.41 36.35
N SER A 56 13.14 -6.58 37.49
CA SER A 56 13.66 -6.15 38.77
C SER A 56 14.76 -7.14 39.27
N VAL A 57 15.99 -6.78 38.97
CA VAL A 57 17.19 -7.60 39.34
C VAL A 57 17.61 -7.39 40.80
N ASP A 58 17.18 -6.34 41.44
CA ASP A 58 17.49 -6.01 42.81
C ASP A 58 16.24 -6.21 43.66
N ASN A 59 16.33 -7.01 44.69
CA ASN A 59 15.37 -7.39 45.75
C ASN A 59 14.38 -6.31 46.27
N MET A 60 14.13 -5.23 45.50
CA MET A 60 13.05 -4.29 45.70
C MET A 60 11.81 -4.82 45.01
N SER A 61 10.72 -5.01 45.74
CA SER A 61 9.41 -5.31 45.13
C SER A 61 9.07 -4.24 44.12
N PRO A 62 9.00 -4.56 42.83
CA PRO A 62 8.72 -3.56 41.81
C PRO A 62 7.31 -3.01 42.02
N VAL A 63 7.20 -1.69 42.14
CA VAL A 63 5.91 -1.04 42.21
C VAL A 63 5.35 -1.06 40.76
N PRO A 64 4.16 -1.61 40.55
CA PRO A 64 3.54 -1.58 39.25
C PRO A 64 3.39 -0.13 38.71
N GLN A 65 3.71 0.12 37.47
CA GLN A 65 3.60 1.44 36.84
C GLN A 65 2.12 1.89 36.77
N TYR A 66 1.23 0.93 36.59
CA TYR A 66 -0.22 1.16 36.44
C TYR A 66 -0.96 0.44 37.58
N SER A 67 -1.91 1.15 38.20
CA SER A 67 -2.75 0.59 39.26
C SER A 67 -3.79 -0.40 38.73
N GLN A 68 -4.28 -1.30 39.53
CA GLN A 68 -5.37 -2.20 39.16
C GLN A 68 -6.68 -1.44 38.93
N GLU A 69 -6.86 -0.30 39.59
CA GLU A 69 -8.02 0.58 39.39
C GLU A 69 -7.99 1.22 38.01
N ASP A 70 -6.83 1.72 37.57
CA ASP A 70 -6.65 2.27 36.23
C ASP A 70 -6.88 1.20 35.14
N ILE A 71 -6.32 0.00 35.32
CA ILE A 71 -6.52 -1.11 34.38
C ILE A 71 -8.02 -1.47 34.29
N ALA A 72 -8.71 -1.50 35.42
CA ALA A 72 -10.16 -1.78 35.46
C ALA A 72 -10.96 -0.69 34.75
N ALA A 73 -10.62 0.59 34.93
CA ALA A 73 -11.30 1.70 34.27
C ALA A 73 -11.23 1.60 32.72
N TYR A 74 -10.09 1.19 32.16
CA TYR A 74 -9.98 0.92 30.72
C TYR A 74 -10.78 -0.33 30.31
N ARG A 75 -10.70 -1.41 31.11
CA ARG A 75 -11.40 -2.68 30.81
C ARG A 75 -12.93 -2.51 30.83
N ASN A 76 -13.44 -1.68 31.72
CA ASN A 76 -14.87 -1.39 31.86
C ASN A 76 -15.36 -0.32 30.86
N GLY A 77 -14.47 0.29 30.08
CA GLY A 77 -14.82 1.33 29.12
C GLY A 77 -15.04 2.71 29.72
N GLU A 78 -14.66 2.94 30.98
CA GLU A 78 -14.70 4.27 31.63
C GLU A 78 -13.64 5.20 31.03
N LYS A 79 -12.51 4.65 30.63
CA LYS A 79 -11.43 5.33 29.90
C LYS A 79 -11.31 4.79 28.48
N LYS A 80 -10.96 5.64 27.53
CA LYS A 80 -10.88 5.32 26.11
C LYS A 80 -9.54 4.69 25.74
N SER A 81 -9.57 3.52 25.13
CA SER A 81 -8.42 2.90 24.45
C SER A 81 -8.35 3.32 22.99
N TYR A 82 -7.17 3.56 22.47
CA TYR A 82 -6.95 4.05 21.10
C TYR A 82 -6.30 2.95 20.24
N ASN A 83 -6.99 2.55 19.18
CA ASN A 83 -6.47 1.60 18.21
C ASN A 83 -5.83 2.35 17.04
N TRP A 84 -4.52 2.55 17.13
CA TRP A 84 -3.74 3.26 16.12
C TRP A 84 -3.70 2.54 14.77
N LYS A 85 -3.74 1.21 14.76
CA LYS A 85 -3.83 0.42 13.53
C LYS A 85 -5.09 0.78 12.74
N ASP A 86 -6.25 0.73 13.40
CA ASP A 86 -7.54 1.00 12.75
C ASP A 86 -7.74 2.47 12.41
N ALA A 87 -7.04 3.38 13.09
CA ALA A 87 -7.07 4.80 12.76
C ALA A 87 -6.24 5.14 11.52
N VAL A 88 -5.12 4.44 11.30
CA VAL A 88 -4.17 4.75 10.22
C VAL A 88 -4.40 3.89 8.98
N PHE A 89 -4.79 2.62 9.16
CA PHE A 89 -4.90 1.66 8.06
C PHE A 89 -6.33 1.21 7.82
N ARG A 90 -6.68 1.06 6.55
CA ARG A 90 -7.93 0.41 6.12
C ARG A 90 -7.67 -1.07 5.81
N ASN A 91 -8.68 -1.88 6.03
CA ASN A 91 -8.60 -3.33 5.83
C ASN A 91 -8.51 -3.74 4.35
N SER A 92 -8.87 -2.86 3.43
CA SER A 92 -8.77 -3.11 1.99
C SER A 92 -8.63 -1.83 1.20
N ALA A 93 -7.91 -1.89 0.08
CA ALA A 93 -7.73 -0.79 -0.86
C ALA A 93 -8.14 -1.22 -2.26
N PRO A 94 -8.93 -0.41 -2.99
CA PRO A 94 -9.35 -0.73 -4.34
C PRO A 94 -8.20 -0.63 -5.34
N GLN A 95 -8.25 -1.51 -6.33
CA GLN A 95 -7.39 -1.51 -7.49
C GLN A 95 -8.21 -1.84 -8.71
N THR A 96 -7.98 -1.11 -9.80
CA THR A 96 -8.60 -1.41 -11.09
C THR A 96 -7.54 -1.51 -12.18
N GLN A 97 -7.80 -2.37 -13.16
CA GLN A 97 -6.96 -2.50 -14.34
C GLN A 97 -7.85 -2.70 -15.57
N HIS A 98 -7.61 -1.91 -16.60
CA HIS A 98 -8.34 -1.95 -17.85
C HIS A 98 -7.36 -1.99 -19.01
N THR A 99 -7.63 -2.83 -20.00
CA THR A 99 -6.80 -2.93 -21.21
C THR A 99 -7.71 -3.06 -22.40
N VAL A 100 -7.54 -2.18 -23.37
CA VAL A 100 -8.14 -2.30 -24.70
C VAL A 100 -7.04 -2.65 -25.67
N SER A 101 -7.28 -3.61 -26.54
CA SER A 101 -6.34 -3.97 -27.60
C SER A 101 -7.05 -4.17 -28.93
N ALA A 102 -6.36 -3.85 -30.02
CA ALA A 102 -6.80 -4.11 -31.37
C ALA A 102 -5.69 -4.83 -32.13
N SER A 103 -6.04 -5.85 -32.89
CA SER A 103 -5.12 -6.56 -33.77
C SER A 103 -5.78 -6.93 -35.07
N GLY A 104 -4.99 -7.04 -36.11
CA GLY A 104 -5.49 -7.41 -37.42
C GLY A 104 -4.48 -7.15 -38.52
N GLY A 105 -4.92 -7.28 -39.78
CA GLY A 105 -4.09 -6.96 -40.90
C GLY A 105 -4.39 -7.76 -42.15
N ASN A 106 -3.51 -7.62 -43.12
CA ASN A 106 -3.58 -8.32 -44.39
C ASN A 106 -2.20 -8.90 -44.75
N ASP A 107 -2.04 -9.37 -46.00
CA ASP A 107 -0.78 -9.95 -46.45
C ASP A 107 0.39 -8.96 -46.51
N LYS A 108 0.12 -7.68 -46.45
CA LYS A 108 1.11 -6.59 -46.55
C LYS A 108 1.40 -5.98 -45.18
N VAL A 109 0.39 -5.83 -44.31
CA VAL A 109 0.53 -5.14 -43.03
C VAL A 109 -0.25 -5.90 -41.98
N THR A 110 0.40 -6.21 -40.84
CA THR A 110 -0.26 -6.69 -39.64
C THR A 110 0.07 -5.77 -38.48
N PHE A 111 -0.86 -5.59 -37.58
CA PHE A 111 -0.67 -4.73 -36.42
C PHE A 111 -1.28 -5.32 -35.15
N TYR A 112 -0.70 -4.96 -34.04
CA TYR A 112 -1.24 -5.10 -32.69
C TYR A 112 -1.03 -3.79 -31.96
N THR A 113 -2.07 -3.25 -31.36
CA THR A 113 -1.99 -2.07 -30.49
C THR A 113 -2.75 -2.33 -29.19
N SER A 114 -2.30 -1.77 -28.07
CA SER A 114 -3.00 -1.83 -26.81
C SER A 114 -2.79 -0.58 -25.99
N LEU A 115 -3.86 -0.19 -25.28
CA LEU A 115 -3.88 0.85 -24.26
C LEU A 115 -4.27 0.20 -22.96
N GLY A 116 -3.50 0.44 -21.91
CA GLY A 116 -3.78 -0.03 -20.57
C GLY A 116 -3.85 1.12 -19.58
N TYR A 117 -4.76 0.99 -18.62
CA TYR A 117 -4.89 1.86 -17.46
C TYR A 117 -4.93 1.00 -16.21
N GLN A 118 -4.17 1.40 -15.20
CA GLN A 118 -4.19 0.80 -13.87
C GLN A 118 -4.31 1.91 -12.83
N TYR A 119 -5.20 1.71 -11.87
CA TYR A 119 -5.39 2.56 -10.69
C TYR A 119 -5.26 1.72 -9.44
N GLN A 120 -4.59 2.26 -8.43
CA GLN A 120 -4.40 1.60 -7.14
C GLN A 120 -4.41 2.65 -6.02
N GLU A 121 -5.10 2.35 -4.94
CA GLU A 121 -5.06 3.15 -3.71
C GLU A 121 -4.17 2.52 -2.64
N SER A 122 -3.70 3.35 -1.73
CA SER A 122 -2.95 2.94 -0.54
C SER A 122 -3.86 2.31 0.52
N PHE A 123 -3.27 1.52 1.43
CA PHE A 123 -3.93 1.06 2.65
C PHE A 123 -4.06 2.13 3.74
N LEU A 124 -3.42 3.28 3.59
CA LEU A 124 -3.54 4.38 4.55
C LEU A 124 -4.91 5.04 4.43
N GLN A 125 -5.52 5.35 5.57
CA GLN A 125 -6.80 6.06 5.62
C GLN A 125 -6.59 7.57 5.41
N HIS A 126 -7.65 8.27 5.07
CA HIS A 126 -7.70 9.73 5.02
C HIS A 126 -6.65 10.41 4.13
N THR A 127 -6.05 9.68 3.21
CA THR A 127 -4.98 10.21 2.35
C THR A 127 -5.27 9.94 0.87
N PRO A 128 -5.00 10.89 -0.01
CA PRO A 128 -5.13 10.70 -1.46
C PRO A 128 -3.93 9.97 -2.09
N ILE A 129 -3.25 9.07 -1.35
CA ILE A 129 -2.13 8.30 -1.91
C ILE A 129 -2.65 7.33 -2.94
N THR A 130 -2.36 7.62 -4.21
CA THR A 130 -2.80 6.84 -5.36
C THR A 130 -1.66 6.58 -6.33
N TYR A 131 -1.82 5.55 -7.12
CA TYR A 131 -0.96 5.21 -8.24
C TYR A 131 -1.80 5.02 -9.49
N ASP A 132 -1.52 5.83 -10.50
CA ASP A 132 -2.09 5.76 -11.83
C ASP A 132 -1.02 5.38 -12.83
N LYS A 133 -1.32 4.40 -13.69
CA LYS A 133 -0.40 3.96 -14.74
C LYS A 133 -1.13 3.83 -16.07
N TYR A 134 -0.58 4.49 -17.06
CA TYR A 134 -1.01 4.41 -18.46
C TYR A 134 0.05 3.68 -19.26
N THR A 135 -0.36 2.73 -20.08
CA THR A 135 0.55 1.98 -20.95
C THR A 135 0.06 2.01 -22.39
N LEU A 136 1.02 2.19 -23.32
CA LEU A 136 0.79 2.12 -24.76
C LEU A 136 1.73 1.07 -25.35
N ARG A 137 1.21 0.23 -26.22
CA ARG A 137 2.00 -0.64 -27.10
C ARG A 137 1.44 -0.61 -28.51
N ALA A 138 2.35 -0.59 -29.48
CA ALA A 138 2.00 -0.75 -30.88
C ALA A 138 3.10 -1.55 -31.58
N ASN A 139 2.72 -2.66 -32.19
CA ASN A 139 3.58 -3.51 -32.99
C ASN A 139 3.02 -3.56 -34.41
N ILE A 140 3.81 -3.16 -35.38
CA ILE A 140 3.42 -3.11 -36.80
C ILE A 140 4.48 -3.88 -37.57
N ASN A 141 4.03 -4.81 -38.39
CA ASN A 141 4.87 -5.51 -39.36
C ASN A 141 4.35 -5.18 -40.75
N ALA A 142 5.19 -4.61 -41.60
CA ALA A 142 4.82 -4.18 -42.96
C ALA A 142 5.81 -4.72 -43.99
N LYS A 143 5.27 -5.43 -44.99
CA LYS A 143 6.04 -5.86 -46.17
C LYS A 143 6.06 -4.75 -47.17
N ILE A 144 7.17 -4.01 -47.23
CA ILE A 144 7.35 -2.86 -48.11
C ILE A 144 7.65 -3.30 -49.54
N ALA A 145 8.43 -4.38 -49.69
CA ALA A 145 8.76 -4.99 -50.99
C ALA A 145 8.90 -6.52 -50.82
N LYS A 146 9.13 -7.21 -51.97
CA LYS A 146 9.32 -8.68 -51.91
C LYS A 146 10.37 -9.14 -50.93
N ASN A 147 11.44 -8.38 -50.78
CA ASN A 147 12.59 -8.69 -49.93
C ASN A 147 12.79 -7.68 -48.79
N LEU A 148 11.80 -6.82 -48.51
CA LEU A 148 11.91 -5.79 -47.50
C LEU A 148 10.69 -5.83 -46.56
N THR A 149 10.95 -6.09 -45.28
CA THR A 149 9.94 -6.01 -44.22
C THR A 149 10.38 -4.98 -43.19
N LEU A 150 9.44 -4.16 -42.74
CA LEU A 150 9.60 -3.16 -41.69
C LEU A 150 8.86 -3.68 -40.45
N ASP A 151 9.58 -3.82 -39.35
CA ASP A 151 9.03 -4.08 -38.02
C ASP A 151 9.16 -2.85 -37.14
N VAL A 152 8.05 -2.31 -36.68
CA VAL A 152 8.00 -1.18 -35.74
C VAL A 152 7.41 -1.68 -34.42
N ASN A 153 8.17 -1.55 -33.35
CA ASN A 153 7.73 -1.90 -32.01
C ASN A 153 7.82 -0.66 -31.13
N LEU A 154 6.71 -0.13 -30.72
CA LEU A 154 6.59 1.01 -29.83
C LEU A 154 6.02 0.55 -28.49
N ALA A 155 6.65 0.93 -27.39
CA ALA A 155 6.13 0.74 -26.05
C ALA A 155 6.46 1.97 -25.19
N GLY A 156 5.48 2.41 -24.43
CA GLY A 156 5.62 3.53 -23.51
C GLY A 156 4.68 3.37 -22.33
N HIS A 157 5.04 4.01 -21.23
CA HIS A 157 4.17 4.13 -20.06
C HIS A 157 4.36 5.50 -19.42
N MET A 158 3.33 5.92 -18.69
CA MET A 158 3.34 7.10 -17.85
C MET A 158 2.77 6.68 -16.49
N ASP A 159 3.51 6.99 -15.43
CA ASP A 159 3.12 6.71 -14.06
C ASP A 159 2.92 8.03 -13.31
N GLU A 160 1.80 8.15 -12.61
CA GLU A 160 1.52 9.23 -11.67
C GLU A 160 1.37 8.65 -10.28
N LYS A 161 2.15 9.16 -9.33
CA LYS A 161 2.06 8.77 -7.91
C LYS A 161 1.75 10.00 -7.07
N LYS A 162 0.64 9.95 -6.35
CA LYS A 162 0.37 10.88 -5.26
C LYS A 162 0.89 10.24 -3.98
N MET A 163 1.71 10.96 -3.25
CA MET A 163 2.39 10.43 -2.06
C MET A 163 2.26 11.44 -0.92
N SER A 164 2.34 10.94 0.31
CA SER A 164 2.60 11.77 1.48
C SER A 164 4.04 12.31 1.44
N ASN A 165 4.29 13.40 2.14
CA ASN A 165 5.64 13.92 2.38
C ASN A 165 6.50 12.98 3.24
N PHE A 166 5.86 12.05 3.97
CA PHE A 166 6.52 11.05 4.77
C PHE A 166 6.57 9.71 4.04
N SER A 167 7.61 8.93 4.28
CA SER A 167 7.70 7.59 3.71
C SER A 167 6.66 6.66 4.34
N SER A 168 6.16 5.68 3.59
CA SER A 168 5.23 4.68 4.13
C SER A 168 5.84 3.90 5.29
N SER A 169 7.15 3.69 5.31
CA SER A 169 7.87 3.05 6.42
C SER A 169 7.87 3.88 7.68
N ASP A 170 7.99 5.20 7.57
CA ASP A 170 7.93 6.09 8.74
C ASP A 170 6.52 6.14 9.34
N ILE A 171 5.49 6.18 8.49
CA ILE A 171 4.10 6.12 8.92
C ILE A 171 3.81 4.81 9.66
N VAL A 172 4.21 3.68 9.07
CA VAL A 172 4.07 2.36 9.69
C VAL A 172 4.82 2.31 11.03
N ARG A 173 6.09 2.74 11.06
CA ARG A 173 6.89 2.78 12.29
C ARG A 173 6.24 3.64 13.36
N SER A 174 5.80 4.85 13.03
CA SER A 174 5.12 5.74 13.98
C SER A 174 3.86 5.08 14.54
N THR A 175 3.05 4.43 13.70
CA THR A 175 1.84 3.73 14.16
C THR A 175 2.13 2.67 15.24
N TRP A 176 3.24 1.94 15.13
CA TRP A 176 3.64 0.92 16.13
C TRP A 176 4.32 1.49 17.36
N LEU A 177 4.74 2.74 17.34
CA LEU A 177 5.39 3.40 18.47
C LEU A 177 4.42 4.12 19.39
N PHE A 178 3.21 4.42 18.92
CA PHE A 178 2.14 4.93 19.77
C PHE A 178 1.47 3.80 20.53
N THR A 179 1.13 4.06 21.77
CA THR A 179 0.49 3.09 22.67
C THR A 179 -1.03 3.27 22.63
N PRO A 180 -1.82 2.29 23.07
CA PRO A 180 -3.26 2.46 23.16
C PRO A 180 -3.72 3.45 24.24
N LEU A 181 -2.79 4.02 25.01
CA LEU A 181 -3.01 5.10 25.99
C LEU A 181 -2.86 6.48 25.35
N ASP A 182 -2.11 6.57 24.24
CA ASP A 182 -1.86 7.84 23.56
C ASP A 182 -3.10 8.23 22.74
N PRO A 183 -3.75 9.37 23.01
CA PRO A 183 -4.91 9.83 22.24
C PRO A 183 -4.49 10.25 20.84
N PHE A 184 -5.44 10.24 19.89
CA PHE A 184 -5.20 10.71 18.52
C PHE A 184 -4.96 12.22 18.47
N TYR A 185 -5.69 12.96 19.31
CA TYR A 185 -5.69 14.41 19.37
C TYR A 185 -5.59 14.90 20.82
N TYR A 186 -5.06 16.09 21.02
CA TYR A 186 -5.03 16.76 22.33
C TYR A 186 -6.37 17.37 22.71
N ASP A 187 -7.16 17.77 21.70
CA ASP A 187 -8.41 18.51 21.85
C ASP A 187 -9.61 17.69 21.36
N ASP A 188 -10.77 17.93 21.96
CA ASP A 188 -12.03 17.29 21.58
C ASP A 188 -12.50 17.74 20.19
N GLU A 189 -12.05 18.89 19.71
CA GLU A 189 -12.35 19.45 18.39
C GLU A 189 -11.54 18.78 17.26
N GLN A 190 -10.57 17.92 17.60
CA GLN A 190 -9.68 17.19 16.68
C GLN A 190 -8.84 18.10 15.77
N THR A 191 -8.46 19.26 16.29
CA THR A 191 -7.65 20.26 15.56
C THR A 191 -6.15 20.09 15.79
N MET A 192 -5.75 19.53 16.94
CA MET A 192 -4.36 19.37 17.33
C MET A 192 -3.99 17.89 17.52
N TYR A 193 -3.14 17.37 16.67
CA TYR A 193 -2.62 16.01 16.82
C TYR A 193 -1.80 15.84 18.08
N HIS A 194 -2.06 14.75 18.81
CA HIS A 194 -1.25 14.38 19.96
C HIS A 194 0.20 14.10 19.53
N THR A 195 1.17 14.65 20.26
CA THR A 195 2.61 14.36 20.08
C THR A 195 3.14 13.67 21.33
N LYS A 196 4.14 12.80 21.19
CA LYS A 196 4.84 12.28 22.35
C LYS A 196 5.79 13.34 22.90
N ASP A 197 5.70 13.58 24.19
CA ASP A 197 6.56 14.53 24.93
C ASP A 197 7.99 14.01 25.16
N ASP A 198 8.41 13.06 24.38
CA ASP A 198 9.76 12.54 24.41
C ASP A 198 10.57 13.16 23.26
N ASN A 199 11.80 13.50 23.50
CA ASN A 199 12.75 13.98 22.50
C ASN A 199 13.04 12.91 21.39
N THR A 200 12.14 11.97 21.16
CA THR A 200 12.31 10.85 20.21
C THR A 200 12.06 11.26 18.76
N GLY A 201 11.46 12.43 18.54
CA GLY A 201 11.10 12.90 17.21
C GLY A 201 10.00 12.06 16.54
N ILE A 202 9.23 11.30 17.32
CA ILE A 202 8.11 10.48 16.80
C ILE A 202 6.95 11.39 16.47
N VAL A 203 6.60 11.47 15.20
CA VAL A 203 5.47 12.25 14.70
C VAL A 203 4.20 11.41 14.77
N ASN A 204 3.08 12.04 15.14
CA ASN A 204 1.77 11.40 15.11
C ASN A 204 1.46 10.86 13.70
N PRO A 205 1.17 9.57 13.54
CA PRO A 205 0.95 8.99 12.22
C PRO A 205 -0.24 9.58 11.46
N LEU A 206 -1.26 10.10 12.16
CA LEU A 206 -2.38 10.80 11.52
C LEU A 206 -1.99 12.18 10.97
N ALA A 207 -0.94 12.80 11.51
CA ALA A 207 -0.38 14.05 10.97
C ALA A 207 0.56 13.81 9.78
N MET A 208 0.93 12.55 9.53
CA MET A 208 1.82 12.15 8.43
C MET A 208 1.08 11.75 7.16
N ILE A 209 -0.23 11.53 7.26
CA ILE A 209 -1.12 11.09 6.15
C ILE A 209 -2.11 12.21 5.70
#